data_74160713e1032a03938b525682c99914
#
_entry.id   74160713e1032a03938b525682c99914
#
_cell.length_a   1.000
_cell.length_b   1.000
_cell.length_c   1.000
_cell.angle_alpha   90.00
_cell.angle_beta   90.00
_cell.angle_gamma   90.00
#
_symmetry.space_group_name_H-M   'P 1'
#
loop_
_entity.id
_entity.type
_entity.pdbx_description
1 polymer ?
#
loop_
_entity_poly.entity_id
_entity_poly.type
_entity_poly.pdbx_seq_one_letter_code
_entity_poly.pdbx_strand_id
1 'polypeptide(L)'
;MRRVEEFSRRLREGRDPAHDFSHIQRIARLCRAIAPPGVDTELVVLAAYFHGALEREDEVRRFLEELGVKEEYACRVLEAVRDAESGRPESPEGKVLYDANVLDALGAVGIARSFTKSGYESQSIEETMRIIRENVERTVYTPRAREMADDRRRFMKYFLERLEMELRYAENRRGRAVE
;
A
#
# COMPACT_ATOMS: atom_id res chain seq x y z
N MET A 1 15.56 -9.67 12.08
CA MET A 1 15.01 -8.77 11.05
C MET A 1 15.68 -8.92 9.67
N ARG A 2 17.04 -8.92 9.55
CA ARG A 2 17.71 -9.04 8.23
C ARG A 2 17.26 -10.25 7.39
N ARG A 3 17.14 -11.45 7.98
CA ARG A 3 16.63 -12.65 7.27
C ARG A 3 15.20 -12.48 6.77
N VAL A 4 14.35 -11.77 7.52
CA VAL A 4 12.96 -11.46 7.11
C VAL A 4 12.95 -10.53 5.90
N GLU A 5 13.79 -9.51 5.89
CA GLU A 5 13.93 -8.59 4.76
C GLU A 5 14.43 -9.29 3.49
N GLU A 6 15.44 -10.14 3.62
CA GLU A 6 16.00 -10.94 2.50
C GLU A 6 14.93 -11.89 1.94
N PHE A 7 14.17 -12.57 2.80
CA PHE A 7 13.09 -13.45 2.38
C PHE A 7 11.94 -12.66 1.72
N SER A 8 11.49 -11.57 2.34
CA SER A 8 10.44 -10.71 1.78
C SER A 8 10.84 -10.12 0.42
N ARG A 9 12.10 -9.78 0.22
CA ARG A 9 12.62 -9.32 -1.08
C ARG A 9 12.46 -10.41 -2.16
N ARG A 10 12.81 -11.67 -1.85
CA ARG A 10 12.62 -12.80 -2.78
C ARG A 10 11.15 -13.05 -3.13
N LEU A 11 10.24 -12.82 -2.18
CA LEU A 11 8.80 -12.91 -2.43
C LEU A 11 8.29 -11.87 -3.46
N ARG A 12 9.08 -10.82 -3.75
CA ARG A 12 8.73 -9.72 -4.69
C ARG A 12 9.42 -9.84 -6.04
N GLU A 13 10.27 -10.83 -6.25
CA GLU A 13 10.90 -11.06 -7.55
C GLU A 13 9.83 -11.28 -8.63
N GLY A 14 9.95 -10.53 -9.73
CA GLY A 14 9.00 -10.58 -10.85
C GLY A 14 7.70 -9.78 -10.67
N ARG A 15 7.51 -9.06 -9.55
CA ARG A 15 6.36 -8.15 -9.38
C ARG A 15 6.58 -6.83 -10.12
N ASP A 16 5.48 -6.10 -10.34
CA ASP A 16 5.53 -4.77 -10.92
C ASP A 16 6.31 -3.77 -10.03
N PRO A 17 6.91 -2.70 -10.62
CA PRO A 17 7.77 -1.78 -9.88
C PRO A 17 7.08 -0.98 -8.77
N ALA A 18 5.74 -0.90 -8.75
CA ALA A 18 4.99 -0.22 -7.70
C ALA A 18 4.78 -1.10 -6.45
N HIS A 19 4.96 -2.43 -6.58
CA HIS A 19 4.85 -3.43 -5.51
C HIS A 19 6.19 -4.09 -5.16
N ASP A 20 7.27 -3.34 -5.31
CA ASP A 20 8.62 -3.73 -4.99
C ASP A 20 8.88 -3.83 -3.47
N PHE A 21 10.10 -4.22 -3.09
CA PHE A 21 10.47 -4.31 -1.69
C PHE A 21 10.45 -2.96 -0.95
N SER A 22 10.64 -1.84 -1.64
CA SER A 22 10.60 -0.51 -1.03
C SER A 22 9.19 -0.15 -0.53
N HIS A 23 8.15 -0.59 -1.23
CA HIS A 23 6.77 -0.52 -0.78
C HIS A 23 6.58 -1.23 0.57
N ILE A 24 7.06 -2.45 0.70
CA ILE A 24 6.97 -3.22 1.94
C ILE A 24 7.70 -2.53 3.10
N GLN A 25 8.88 -1.99 2.85
CA GLN A 25 9.61 -1.23 3.87
C GLN A 25 8.86 0.02 4.32
N ARG A 26 8.15 0.71 3.42
CA ARG A 26 7.31 1.86 3.79
C ARG A 26 6.11 1.42 4.62
N ILE A 27 5.42 0.33 4.24
CA ILE A 27 4.31 -0.23 5.04
C ILE A 27 4.79 -0.60 6.44
N ALA A 28 5.91 -1.30 6.59
CA ALA A 28 6.44 -1.69 7.89
C ALA A 28 6.76 -0.48 8.80
N ARG A 29 7.29 0.61 8.21
CA ARG A 29 7.51 1.87 8.94
C ARG A 29 6.21 2.56 9.32
N LEU A 30 5.22 2.56 8.41
CA LEU A 30 3.90 3.13 8.67
C LEU A 30 3.17 2.36 9.77
N CYS A 31 3.23 1.02 9.79
CA CYS A 31 2.67 0.21 10.88
C CYS A 31 3.19 0.66 12.24
N ARG A 32 4.51 0.88 12.38
CA ARG A 32 5.09 1.40 13.63
C ARG A 32 4.60 2.80 13.98
N ALA A 33 4.40 3.65 12.99
CA ALA A 33 4.01 5.03 13.20
C ALA A 33 2.54 5.21 13.60
N ILE A 34 1.65 4.26 13.21
CA ILE A 34 0.20 4.39 13.36
C ILE A 34 -0.41 3.39 14.34
N ALA A 35 0.36 2.39 14.82
CA ALA A 35 -0.15 1.38 15.75
C ALA A 35 -0.58 2.06 17.08
N PRO A 36 -1.85 1.92 17.48
CA PRO A 36 -2.31 2.46 18.76
C PRO A 36 -1.83 1.58 19.92
N PRO A 37 -1.86 2.11 21.16
CA PRO A 37 -1.60 1.29 22.36
C PRO A 37 -2.48 0.03 22.39
N GLY A 38 -1.88 -1.09 22.79
CA GLY A 38 -2.58 -2.39 22.88
C GLY A 38 -2.49 -3.26 21.63
N VAL A 39 -2.03 -2.74 20.49
CA VAL A 39 -1.72 -3.53 19.30
C VAL A 39 -0.32 -4.11 19.39
N ASP A 40 -0.16 -5.37 19.02
CA ASP A 40 1.15 -6.03 18.92
C ASP A 40 1.92 -5.46 17.70
N THR A 41 2.64 -4.36 17.93
CA THR A 41 3.35 -3.64 16.87
C THR A 41 4.39 -4.51 16.18
N GLU A 42 5.09 -5.40 16.89
CA GLU A 42 6.10 -6.26 16.28
C GLU A 42 5.45 -7.34 15.40
N LEU A 43 4.29 -7.86 15.80
CA LEU A 43 3.47 -8.74 14.96
C LEU A 43 3.06 -8.05 13.65
N VAL A 44 2.51 -6.84 13.74
CA VAL A 44 2.05 -6.10 12.56
C VAL A 44 3.20 -5.74 11.63
N VAL A 45 4.34 -5.36 12.18
CA VAL A 45 5.55 -5.10 11.38
C VAL A 45 6.03 -6.37 10.69
N LEU A 46 6.00 -7.51 11.37
CA LEU A 46 6.34 -8.80 10.75
C LEU A 46 5.33 -9.16 9.66
N ALA A 47 4.04 -8.99 9.90
CA ALA A 47 2.97 -9.20 8.92
C ALA A 47 3.14 -8.31 7.67
N ALA A 48 3.60 -7.06 7.84
CA ALA A 48 3.86 -6.16 6.73
C ALA A 48 4.88 -6.73 5.73
N TYR A 49 5.89 -7.47 6.20
CA TYR A 49 6.87 -8.12 5.31
C TYR A 49 6.28 -9.24 4.45
N PHE A 50 5.13 -9.79 4.85
CA PHE A 50 4.42 -10.86 4.12
C PHE A 50 3.15 -10.36 3.43
N HIS A 51 2.83 -9.06 3.54
CA HIS A 51 1.69 -8.47 2.84
C HIS A 51 1.76 -8.72 1.33
N GLY A 52 0.66 -9.16 0.73
CA GLY A 52 0.58 -9.52 -0.69
C GLY A 52 1.29 -10.84 -1.05
N ALA A 53 1.55 -11.73 -0.11
CA ALA A 53 2.21 -13.01 -0.37
C ALA A 53 1.39 -14.23 0.13
N LEU A 54 0.07 -14.08 0.29
CA LEU A 54 -0.80 -15.17 0.75
C LEU A 54 -0.82 -16.36 -0.19
N GLU A 55 -0.59 -16.17 -1.49
CA GLU A 55 -0.42 -17.27 -2.46
C GLU A 55 0.79 -18.15 -2.16
N ARG A 56 1.71 -17.68 -1.33
CA ARG A 56 2.92 -18.39 -0.88
C ARG A 56 2.89 -18.64 0.64
N GLU A 57 1.72 -18.74 1.24
CA GLU A 57 1.56 -18.89 2.70
C GLU A 57 2.36 -20.05 3.28
N ASP A 58 2.36 -21.21 2.63
CA ASP A 58 3.13 -22.38 3.09
C ASP A 58 4.64 -22.13 3.13
N GLU A 59 5.15 -21.32 2.23
CA GLU A 59 6.55 -20.91 2.21
C GLU A 59 6.86 -19.92 3.34
N VAL A 60 5.96 -18.96 3.58
CA VAL A 60 6.07 -18.02 4.69
C VAL A 60 6.05 -18.77 6.03
N ARG A 61 5.14 -19.74 6.20
CA ARG A 61 5.00 -20.55 7.40
C ARG A 61 6.29 -21.33 7.69
N ARG A 62 6.81 -22.05 6.71
CA ARG A 62 8.10 -22.77 6.82
C ARG A 62 9.26 -21.84 7.17
N PHE A 63 9.32 -20.67 6.55
CA PHE A 63 10.36 -19.68 6.85
C PHE A 63 10.27 -19.17 8.30
N LEU A 64 9.05 -18.92 8.82
CA LEU A 64 8.86 -18.50 10.21
C LEU A 64 9.28 -19.62 11.18
N GLU A 65 8.97 -20.88 10.88
CA GLU A 65 9.42 -22.04 11.64
C GLU A 65 10.96 -22.14 11.68
N GLU A 66 11.64 -21.98 10.54
CA GLU A 66 13.10 -21.93 10.44
C GLU A 66 13.75 -20.77 11.21
N LEU A 67 12.99 -19.72 11.49
CA LEU A 67 13.39 -18.61 12.36
C LEU A 67 13.17 -18.92 13.85
N GLY A 68 12.56 -20.05 14.19
CA GLY A 68 12.18 -20.41 15.55
C GLY A 68 10.96 -19.66 16.07
N VAL A 69 10.15 -19.09 15.18
CA VAL A 69 8.87 -18.47 15.55
C VAL A 69 7.88 -19.56 15.94
N LYS A 70 7.25 -19.42 17.11
CA LYS A 70 6.22 -20.37 17.58
C LYS A 70 5.02 -20.38 16.60
N GLU A 71 4.48 -21.55 16.34
CA GLU A 71 3.36 -21.75 15.40
C GLU A 71 2.17 -20.83 15.70
N GLU A 72 1.80 -20.69 16.96
CA GLU A 72 0.72 -19.79 17.38
C GLU A 72 0.97 -18.33 16.96
N TYR A 73 2.21 -17.85 17.08
CA TYR A 73 2.57 -16.49 16.68
C TYR A 73 2.61 -16.37 15.15
N ALA A 74 3.11 -17.39 14.45
CA ALA A 74 3.10 -17.43 12.99
C ALA A 74 1.67 -17.41 12.44
N CYS A 75 0.74 -18.15 13.05
CA CYS A 75 -0.68 -18.11 12.70
C CYS A 75 -1.26 -16.70 12.85
N ARG A 76 -1.03 -16.03 13.99
CA ARG A 76 -1.49 -14.65 14.22
C ARG A 76 -0.93 -13.65 13.19
N VAL A 77 0.34 -13.80 12.80
CA VAL A 77 0.95 -12.97 11.74
C VAL A 77 0.21 -13.15 10.42
N LEU A 78 -0.04 -14.39 10.00
CA LEU A 78 -0.74 -14.69 8.75
C LEU A 78 -2.22 -14.29 8.79
N GLU A 79 -2.87 -14.42 9.94
CA GLU A 79 -4.24 -13.92 10.15
C GLU A 79 -4.33 -12.41 9.98
N ALA A 80 -3.36 -11.65 10.54
CA ALA A 80 -3.31 -10.20 10.35
C ALA A 80 -3.12 -9.81 8.86
N VAL A 81 -2.33 -10.59 8.10
CA VAL A 81 -2.19 -10.38 6.65
C VAL A 81 -3.51 -10.65 5.93
N ARG A 82 -4.16 -11.80 6.19
CA ARG A 82 -5.45 -12.15 5.57
C ARG A 82 -6.54 -11.12 5.87
N ASP A 83 -6.62 -10.72 7.15
CA ASP A 83 -7.60 -9.73 7.59
C ASP A 83 -7.38 -8.38 6.88
N ALA A 84 -6.15 -7.90 6.81
CA ALA A 84 -5.83 -6.67 6.07
C ALA A 84 -6.14 -6.78 4.56
N GLU A 85 -5.89 -7.92 3.94
CA GLU A 85 -6.13 -8.15 2.50
C GLU A 85 -7.60 -8.42 2.16
N SER A 86 -8.44 -8.68 3.16
CA SER A 86 -9.90 -8.79 2.97
C SER A 86 -10.54 -7.48 2.46
N GLY A 87 -9.87 -6.35 2.64
CA GLY A 87 -10.36 -5.00 2.34
C GLY A 87 -11.30 -4.44 3.42
N ARG A 88 -11.70 -5.25 4.39
CA ARG A 88 -12.57 -4.87 5.53
C ARG A 88 -12.02 -5.49 6.83
N PRO A 89 -10.85 -5.03 7.30
CA PRO A 89 -10.21 -5.62 8.45
C PRO A 89 -11.05 -5.45 9.72
N GLU A 90 -11.10 -6.50 10.53
CA GLU A 90 -11.85 -6.53 11.79
C GLU A 90 -10.92 -6.46 13.00
N SER A 91 -9.78 -7.17 12.95
CA SER A 91 -8.81 -7.20 14.04
C SER A 91 -8.03 -5.88 14.18
N PRO A 92 -7.55 -5.53 15.37
CA PRO A 92 -6.70 -4.37 15.57
C PRO A 92 -5.44 -4.39 14.70
N GLU A 93 -4.77 -5.53 14.60
CA GLU A 93 -3.56 -5.75 13.81
C GLU A 93 -3.84 -5.64 12.31
N GLY A 94 -4.92 -6.24 11.82
CA GLY A 94 -5.35 -6.15 10.42
C GLY A 94 -5.69 -4.71 10.03
N LYS A 95 -6.36 -3.94 10.91
CA LYS A 95 -6.65 -2.51 10.69
C LYS A 95 -5.39 -1.69 10.54
N VAL A 96 -4.38 -1.92 11.38
CA VAL A 96 -3.10 -1.20 11.29
C VAL A 96 -2.38 -1.52 9.99
N LEU A 97 -2.30 -2.80 9.60
CA LEU A 97 -1.65 -3.20 8.36
C LEU A 97 -2.40 -2.68 7.13
N TYR A 98 -3.72 -2.75 7.12
CA TYR A 98 -4.56 -2.18 6.06
C TYR A 98 -4.35 -0.68 5.93
N ASP A 99 -4.41 0.06 7.03
CA ASP A 99 -4.21 1.51 7.05
C ASP A 99 -2.83 1.91 6.55
N ALA A 100 -1.78 1.17 6.94
CA ALA A 100 -0.43 1.40 6.45
C ALA A 100 -0.33 1.23 4.92
N ASN A 101 -0.99 0.21 4.37
CA ASN A 101 -1.07 0.00 2.93
C ASN A 101 -1.87 1.12 2.23
N VAL A 102 -3.01 1.54 2.81
CA VAL A 102 -3.78 2.69 2.28
C VAL A 102 -2.94 3.96 2.29
N LEU A 103 -2.26 4.25 3.40
CA LEU A 103 -1.39 5.43 3.48
C LEU A 103 -0.27 5.43 2.43
N ASP A 104 0.31 4.28 2.10
CA ASP A 104 1.34 4.19 1.04
C ASP A 104 0.75 4.36 -0.38
N ALA A 105 -0.58 4.24 -0.53
CA ALA A 105 -1.31 4.58 -1.75
C ALA A 105 -1.81 6.03 -1.79
N LEU A 106 -1.58 6.82 -0.73
CA LEU A 106 -1.98 8.22 -0.63
C LEU A 106 -0.79 9.19 -0.72
N GLY A 107 -1.09 10.45 -1.04
CA GLY A 107 -0.11 11.53 -1.14
C GLY A 107 0.81 11.40 -2.35
N ALA A 108 1.96 12.06 -2.30
CA ALA A 108 2.93 12.09 -3.40
C ALA A 108 3.47 10.69 -3.76
N VAL A 109 3.71 9.84 -2.75
CA VAL A 109 4.14 8.45 -2.97
C VAL A 109 3.04 7.66 -3.68
N GLY A 110 1.78 7.80 -3.25
CA GLY A 110 0.63 7.13 -3.87
C GLY A 110 0.45 7.53 -5.34
N ILE A 111 0.58 8.82 -5.66
CA ILE A 111 0.55 9.33 -7.05
C ILE A 111 1.67 8.68 -7.87
N ALA A 112 2.91 8.76 -7.39
CA ALA A 112 4.06 8.20 -8.10
C ALA A 112 3.89 6.70 -8.36
N ARG A 113 3.44 5.93 -7.35
CA ARG A 113 3.17 4.50 -7.49
C ARG A 113 2.05 4.21 -8.49
N SER A 114 0.97 5.00 -8.48
CA SER A 114 -0.13 4.83 -9.44
C SER A 114 0.36 5.00 -10.87
N PHE A 115 1.12 6.05 -11.17
CA PHE A 115 1.68 6.24 -12.53
C PHE A 115 2.73 5.18 -12.89
N THR A 116 3.56 4.75 -11.93
CA THR A 116 4.53 3.66 -12.16
C THR A 116 3.82 2.35 -12.55
N LYS A 117 2.77 1.98 -11.80
CA LYS A 117 1.99 0.77 -12.08
C LYS A 117 1.27 0.89 -13.42
N SER A 118 0.57 1.99 -13.66
CA SER A 118 -0.17 2.24 -14.90
C SER A 118 0.76 2.25 -16.12
N GLY A 119 1.95 2.84 -16.02
CA GLY A 119 2.94 2.78 -17.09
C GLY A 119 3.42 1.36 -17.37
N TYR A 120 3.62 0.54 -16.33
CA TYR A 120 3.96 -0.86 -16.48
C TYR A 120 2.84 -1.68 -17.15
N GLU A 121 1.57 -1.37 -16.84
CA GLU A 121 0.38 -2.01 -17.40
C GLU A 121 -0.11 -1.37 -18.72
N SER A 122 0.62 -0.40 -19.26
CA SER A 122 0.26 0.35 -20.49
C SER A 122 -1.11 1.05 -20.40
N GLN A 123 -1.50 1.50 -19.20
CA GLN A 123 -2.73 2.26 -18.96
C GLN A 123 -2.54 3.76 -19.31
N SER A 124 -3.64 4.43 -19.65
CA SER A 124 -3.67 5.86 -19.95
C SER A 124 -3.54 6.73 -18.69
N ILE A 125 -3.30 8.03 -18.87
CA ILE A 125 -3.30 9.03 -17.79
C ILE A 125 -4.69 9.08 -17.13
N GLU A 126 -5.77 9.04 -17.92
CA GLU A 126 -7.16 9.10 -17.45
C GLU A 126 -7.51 7.88 -16.58
N GLU A 127 -7.07 6.69 -16.98
CA GLU A 127 -7.23 5.47 -16.17
C GLU A 127 -6.46 5.58 -14.85
N THR A 128 -5.24 6.12 -14.89
CA THR A 128 -4.45 6.38 -13.68
C THR A 128 -5.15 7.37 -12.76
N MET A 129 -5.71 8.45 -13.30
CA MET A 129 -6.46 9.45 -12.52
C MET A 129 -7.67 8.83 -11.84
N ARG A 130 -8.37 7.88 -12.49
CA ARG A 130 -9.47 7.13 -11.86
C ARG A 130 -8.99 6.33 -10.66
N ILE A 131 -7.89 5.57 -10.81
CA ILE A 131 -7.27 4.81 -9.73
C ILE A 131 -6.88 5.72 -8.55
N ILE A 132 -6.32 6.90 -8.83
CA ILE A 132 -5.95 7.89 -7.81
C ILE A 132 -7.20 8.38 -7.06
N ARG A 133 -8.32 8.66 -7.75
CA ARG A 133 -9.60 9.05 -7.11
C ARG A 133 -10.13 7.93 -6.20
N GLU A 134 -10.11 6.70 -6.66
CA GLU A 134 -10.53 5.54 -5.86
C GLU A 134 -9.67 5.41 -4.58
N ASN A 135 -8.36 5.59 -4.69
CA ASN A 135 -7.47 5.56 -3.52
C ASN A 135 -7.78 6.67 -2.50
N VAL A 136 -8.14 7.88 -2.96
CA VAL A 136 -8.53 9.01 -2.09
C VAL A 136 -9.73 8.66 -1.22
N GLU A 137 -10.68 7.87 -1.74
CA GLU A 137 -11.92 7.52 -1.03
C GLU A 137 -11.80 6.28 -0.12
N ARG A 138 -10.68 5.59 -0.10
CA ARG A 138 -10.49 4.40 0.74
C ARG A 138 -10.61 4.74 2.23
N THR A 139 -11.30 3.89 2.98
CA THR A 139 -11.46 4.04 4.43
C THR A 139 -10.12 3.84 5.16
N VAL A 140 -9.94 4.52 6.29
CA VAL A 140 -8.89 4.28 7.28
C VAL A 140 -9.49 4.16 8.67
N TYR A 141 -8.94 3.29 9.50
CA TYR A 141 -9.55 2.85 10.76
C TYR A 141 -8.90 3.46 11.99
N THR A 142 -7.56 3.54 12.02
CA THR A 142 -6.83 4.01 13.21
C THR A 142 -6.79 5.55 13.29
N PRO A 143 -6.82 6.14 14.49
CA PRO A 143 -6.86 7.60 14.64
C PRO A 143 -5.67 8.28 13.95
N ARG A 144 -4.46 7.78 14.17
CA ARG A 144 -3.25 8.36 13.60
C ARG A 144 -3.19 8.24 12.08
N ALA A 145 -3.70 7.13 11.52
CA ALA A 145 -3.78 6.99 10.07
C ALA A 145 -4.77 7.98 9.45
N ARG A 146 -5.89 8.29 10.11
CA ARG A 146 -6.85 9.30 9.63
C ARG A 146 -6.21 10.68 9.52
N GLU A 147 -5.50 11.12 10.56
CA GLU A 147 -4.76 12.40 10.53
C GLU A 147 -3.79 12.47 9.35
N MET A 148 -2.99 11.42 9.15
CA MET A 148 -2.03 11.35 8.05
C MET A 148 -2.71 11.26 6.68
N ALA A 149 -3.84 10.55 6.59
CA ALA A 149 -4.61 10.39 5.36
C ALA A 149 -5.23 11.71 4.90
N ASP A 150 -5.75 12.53 5.82
CA ASP A 150 -6.41 13.80 5.48
C ASP A 150 -5.47 14.77 4.76
N ASP A 151 -4.24 14.88 5.21
CA ASP A 151 -3.22 15.71 4.54
C ASP A 151 -2.88 15.17 3.15
N ARG A 152 -2.62 13.87 3.06
CA ARG A 152 -2.30 13.19 1.79
C ARG A 152 -3.43 13.27 0.77
N ARG A 153 -4.69 13.15 1.21
CA ARG A 153 -5.88 13.29 0.37
C ARG A 153 -6.03 14.70 -0.19
N ARG A 154 -5.82 15.74 0.65
CA ARG A 154 -5.84 17.14 0.17
C ARG A 154 -4.84 17.37 -0.94
N PHE A 155 -3.62 16.85 -0.76
CA PHE A 155 -2.59 16.95 -1.79
C PHE A 155 -2.98 16.23 -3.08
N MET A 156 -3.54 15.02 -3.00
CA MET A 156 -3.96 14.25 -4.19
C MET A 156 -5.11 14.93 -4.93
N LYS A 157 -6.08 15.50 -4.22
CA LYS A 157 -7.20 16.25 -4.82
C LYS A 157 -6.66 17.47 -5.59
N TYR A 158 -5.78 18.24 -4.98
CA TYR A 158 -5.14 19.37 -5.64
C TYR A 158 -4.35 18.95 -6.89
N PHE A 159 -3.59 17.85 -6.80
CA PHE A 159 -2.85 17.31 -7.95
C PHE A 159 -3.78 16.91 -9.10
N LEU A 160 -4.88 16.21 -8.80
CA LEU A 160 -5.86 15.79 -9.81
C LEU A 160 -6.52 16.99 -10.50
N GLU A 161 -6.94 18.00 -9.75
CA GLU A 161 -7.51 19.24 -10.29
C GLU A 161 -6.51 19.94 -11.23
N ARG A 162 -5.25 20.01 -10.81
CA ARG A 162 -4.19 20.63 -11.62
C ARG A 162 -3.94 19.86 -12.91
N LEU A 163 -3.83 18.54 -12.82
CA LEU A 163 -3.60 17.68 -13.98
C LEU A 163 -4.76 17.77 -14.98
N GLU A 164 -6.01 17.77 -14.51
CA GLU A 164 -7.18 17.94 -15.37
C GLU A 164 -7.17 19.28 -16.13
N MET A 165 -6.82 20.36 -15.45
CA MET A 165 -6.71 21.67 -16.07
C MET A 165 -5.66 21.69 -17.19
N GLU A 166 -4.53 21.06 -16.96
CA GLU A 166 -3.43 21.01 -17.94
C GLU A 166 -3.79 20.15 -19.16
N LEU A 167 -4.45 19.02 -18.96
CA LEU A 167 -4.94 18.16 -20.05
C LEU A 167 -5.98 18.89 -20.91
N ARG A 168 -6.98 19.53 -20.32
CA ARG A 168 -8.00 20.33 -21.05
C ARG A 168 -7.38 21.51 -21.82
N TYR A 169 -6.36 22.16 -21.26
CA TYR A 169 -5.69 23.26 -21.93
C TYR A 169 -4.93 22.78 -23.20
N ALA A 170 -4.35 21.60 -23.16
CA ALA A 170 -3.67 20.99 -24.31
C ALA A 170 -4.66 20.60 -25.43
N GLU A 171 -5.88 20.11 -25.08
CA GLU A 171 -6.91 19.75 -26.04
C GLU A 171 -7.49 20.98 -26.76
N ASN A 172 -7.76 22.08 -26.05
CA ASN A 172 -8.31 23.31 -26.62
C ASN A 172 -7.36 24.02 -27.61
N ARG A 173 -6.05 23.79 -27.53
CA ARG A 173 -5.10 24.29 -28.51
C ARG A 173 -5.07 23.48 -29.83
N ARG A 174 -5.37 22.19 -29.78
CA ARG A 174 -5.44 21.34 -30.97
C ARG A 174 -6.68 21.68 -31.83
N GLY A 175 -7.79 22.11 -31.24
CA GLY A 175 -8.98 22.52 -31.96
C GLY A 175 -8.90 23.89 -32.68
N ARG A 176 -7.89 24.73 -32.36
CA ARG A 176 -7.69 26.05 -33.00
C ARG A 176 -6.61 26.07 -34.10
N ALA A 177 -5.96 24.96 -34.35
CA ALA A 177 -4.90 24.84 -35.37
C ALA A 177 -5.39 24.24 -36.71
N VAL A 178 -6.69 24.08 -36.88
CA VAL A 178 -7.35 23.46 -38.06
C VAL A 178 -8.37 24.41 -38.73
N GLU A 179 -8.27 25.73 -38.49
CA GLU A 179 -8.99 26.74 -39.28
C GLU A 179 -7.92 27.59 -40.10
#